data_ed4ba37dab12dabdd4d0956bc5b3e0d1
#
_entry.id   ed4ba37dab12dabdd4d0956bc5b3e0d1
#
_cell.length_a   1.000
_cell.length_b   1.000
_cell.length_c   1.000
_cell.angle_alpha   90.00
_cell.angle_beta   90.00
_cell.angle_gamma   90.00
#
_symmetry.space_group_name_H-M   'P 1'
#
loop_
_entity.id
_entity.type
_entity.pdbx_description
1 polymer ?
#
loop_
_entity_poly.entity_id
_entity_poly.type
_entity_poly.pdbx_seq_one_letter_code
_entity_poly.pdbx_strand_id
1 'polypeptide(L)'
;MTDVMFTIPSDPTITKCVITKEAVENDATPLLEYNSEKVEEKDAVVARWAVPYDGNKIKMPGETQTLGIWFAPNTKLSKQQKYIEELVRSLPKKSGIDLMLDPINDYFLPFKWLGFKISPRITYRFTDVTDIEAVRAKYDKTVRKNIKSASNKVEIIEDSSIDNLYDMLKKTFENQGRSCPHKKEFIKKIFDTCNEHDAAKIITAVDNNNNVHASSLFIYDENTCYYLIAGADPKFRSSGAQTLVLDAGIEFASKHSRAFDFEGSMIEGIENFFRRFGADRVLYYQVEKKGLIGEMMSILKPRIKKLLRYKN
;
A
#
# COMPACT_ATOMS: atom_id res chain seq x y z
N MET A 1 7.09 -4.97 -23.08
CA MET A 1 6.71 -5.77 -21.91
C MET A 1 6.93 -4.90 -20.72
N THR A 2 5.92 -4.44 -20.17
CA THR A 2 5.92 -3.57 -19.03
C THR A 2 5.45 -4.35 -17.84
N ASP A 3 6.11 -4.61 -16.91
CA ASP A 3 5.88 -5.46 -15.79
C ASP A 3 5.54 -4.63 -14.53
N VAL A 4 4.70 -4.96 -13.61
CA VAL A 4 4.46 -4.22 -12.36
C VAL A 4 5.59 -4.47 -11.40
N MET A 5 6.28 -3.45 -11.01
CA MET A 5 7.41 -3.56 -10.10
C MET A 5 6.99 -3.25 -8.67
N PHE A 6 7.04 -4.22 -7.77
CA PHE A 6 7.20 -3.97 -6.35
C PHE A 6 8.69 -3.83 -6.06
N THR A 7 9.14 -2.62 -5.77
CA THR A 7 10.48 -2.43 -5.26
C THR A 7 10.44 -2.76 -3.78
N ILE A 8 11.08 -3.84 -3.39
CA ILE A 8 11.33 -4.11 -1.99
C ILE A 8 12.46 -3.21 -1.55
N PRO A 9 12.30 -2.42 -0.48
CA PRO A 9 13.33 -1.48 -0.04
C PRO A 9 14.66 -2.13 0.34
N SER A 10 14.66 -3.42 0.64
CA SER A 10 15.84 -4.17 1.07
C SER A 10 16.74 -4.65 -0.06
N ASP A 11 16.22 -4.75 -1.29
CA ASP A 11 17.01 -5.16 -2.45
C ASP A 11 16.52 -4.48 -3.73
N PRO A 12 17.32 -3.57 -4.32
CA PRO A 12 16.94 -2.84 -5.53
C PRO A 12 16.93 -3.72 -6.78
N THR A 13 17.43 -4.95 -6.71
CA THR A 13 17.44 -5.91 -7.81
C THR A 13 16.22 -6.80 -7.80
N ILE A 14 15.52 -6.92 -6.66
CA ILE A 14 14.34 -7.74 -6.52
C ILE A 14 13.12 -6.91 -6.89
N THR A 15 12.70 -7.09 -8.09
CA THR A 15 11.44 -6.64 -8.61
C THR A 15 10.49 -7.83 -8.54
N LYS A 16 9.58 -7.86 -7.58
CA LYS A 16 8.70 -9.02 -7.38
C LYS A 16 7.42 -8.95 -8.18
N CYS A 17 6.99 -7.76 -8.52
CA CYS A 17 5.77 -7.61 -9.33
C CYS A 17 5.85 -6.35 -10.17
N VAL A 18 5.69 -6.50 -11.48
CA VAL A 18 5.83 -5.38 -12.42
C VAL A 18 4.66 -5.41 -13.40
N ILE A 19 3.81 -4.39 -13.52
CA ILE A 19 2.72 -4.32 -14.52
C ILE A 19 3.19 -3.59 -15.79
N THR A 20 3.02 -4.23 -16.94
CA THR A 20 3.57 -3.81 -18.21
C THR A 20 2.66 -2.91 -19.04
N LYS A 21 3.25 -2.17 -19.97
CA LYS A 21 2.57 -1.23 -20.86
C LYS A 21 1.46 -1.90 -21.72
N GLU A 22 1.65 -3.12 -22.18
CA GLU A 22 0.65 -3.89 -22.95
C GLU A 22 -0.56 -4.29 -22.11
N ALA A 23 -0.39 -4.49 -20.81
CA ALA A 23 -1.50 -4.70 -19.91
C ALA A 23 -2.37 -3.46 -19.75
N VAL A 24 -1.83 -2.26 -20.01
CA VAL A 24 -2.52 -0.96 -19.94
C VAL A 24 -3.32 -0.65 -21.18
N GLU A 25 -2.80 -0.97 -22.36
CA GLU A 25 -3.42 -0.61 -23.63
C GLU A 25 -4.75 -1.31 -23.85
N ASN A 26 -4.95 -2.45 -23.18
CA ASN A 26 -6.19 -3.23 -23.21
C ASN A 26 -7.16 -2.94 -22.06
N ASP A 27 -6.81 -2.05 -21.14
CA ASP A 27 -7.60 -1.74 -19.94
C ASP A 27 -7.69 -0.23 -19.76
N ALA A 28 -8.87 0.31 -19.59
CA ALA A 28 -9.11 1.74 -19.42
C ALA A 28 -8.53 2.36 -18.11
N THR A 29 -7.70 1.62 -17.38
CA THR A 29 -6.99 2.12 -16.21
C THR A 29 -5.56 2.45 -16.59
N PRO A 30 -5.16 3.73 -16.62
CA PRO A 30 -3.80 4.10 -16.96
C PRO A 30 -2.84 3.54 -15.93
N LEU A 31 -1.88 2.75 -16.39
CA LEU A 31 -0.73 2.37 -15.58
C LEU A 31 0.33 3.46 -15.64
N LEU A 32 1.11 3.54 -14.58
CA LEU A 32 2.13 4.53 -14.45
C LEU A 32 3.44 3.99 -15.03
N GLU A 33 4.13 4.82 -15.81
CA GLU A 33 5.50 4.53 -16.22
C GLU A 33 6.42 4.70 -15.00
N TYR A 34 7.27 3.71 -14.74
CA TYR A 34 8.28 3.79 -13.71
C TYR A 34 9.62 4.17 -14.31
N ASN A 35 10.19 5.27 -13.85
CA ASN A 35 11.59 5.58 -14.06
C ASN A 35 12.35 5.26 -12.78
N SER A 36 13.43 4.51 -12.91
CA SER A 36 14.35 4.27 -11.81
C SER A 36 15.40 5.37 -11.79
N GLU A 37 15.14 6.40 -10.99
CA GLU A 37 16.16 7.41 -10.69
C GLU A 37 17.24 6.79 -9.81
N LYS A 38 18.51 7.00 -10.16
CA LYS A 38 19.67 6.44 -9.44
C LYS A 38 20.76 7.47 -9.23
N VAL A 39 21.53 7.27 -8.18
CA VAL A 39 22.79 7.96 -7.91
C VAL A 39 23.91 6.95 -7.93
N GLU A 40 24.97 7.25 -8.64
CA GLU A 40 26.16 6.41 -8.79
C GLU A 40 27.38 7.11 -8.20
N GLU A 41 28.18 6.37 -7.43
CA GLU A 41 29.53 6.78 -7.01
C GLU A 41 30.53 5.67 -7.37
N LYS A 42 31.61 6.02 -8.08
CA LYS A 42 32.65 5.06 -8.48
C LYS A 42 32.08 3.82 -9.22
N ASP A 43 31.20 4.09 -10.19
CA ASP A 43 30.55 3.05 -11.02
C ASP A 43 29.60 2.08 -10.24
N ALA A 44 29.27 2.42 -8.99
CA ALA A 44 28.32 1.65 -8.19
C ALA A 44 27.07 2.48 -7.90
N VAL A 45 25.89 1.86 -8.01
CA VAL A 45 24.63 2.48 -7.58
C VAL A 45 24.62 2.58 -6.05
N VAL A 46 24.51 3.78 -5.53
CA VAL A 46 24.51 4.06 -4.07
C VAL A 46 23.16 4.52 -3.54
N ALA A 47 22.27 4.97 -4.41
CA ALA A 47 20.88 5.23 -4.09
C ALA A 47 20.00 4.99 -5.32
N ARG A 48 18.77 4.53 -5.08
CA ARG A 48 17.79 4.26 -6.13
C ARG A 48 16.38 4.57 -5.63
N TRP A 49 15.57 5.18 -6.50
CA TRP A 49 14.19 5.50 -6.21
C TRP A 49 13.30 5.11 -7.40
N ALA A 50 12.32 4.24 -7.16
CA ALA A 50 11.29 3.95 -8.15
C ALA A 50 10.29 5.12 -8.16
N VAL A 51 10.19 5.83 -9.27
CA VAL A 51 9.36 7.02 -9.40
C VAL A 51 8.28 6.78 -10.45
N PRO A 52 7.01 6.64 -10.05
CA PRO A 52 5.91 6.39 -10.96
C PRO A 52 5.42 7.70 -11.61
N TYR A 53 5.24 7.68 -12.92
CA TYR A 53 4.75 8.80 -13.71
C TYR A 53 3.34 8.54 -14.22
N ASP A 54 2.45 9.53 -14.03
CA ASP A 54 1.14 9.61 -14.65
C ASP A 54 1.07 10.91 -15.46
N GLY A 55 1.44 10.81 -16.72
CA GLY A 55 1.64 11.97 -17.59
C GLY A 55 2.67 12.95 -17.01
N ASN A 56 2.22 14.14 -16.62
CA ASN A 56 3.08 15.18 -16.01
C ASN A 56 3.07 15.18 -14.48
N LYS A 57 2.62 14.11 -13.85
CA LYS A 57 2.57 13.98 -12.39
C LYS A 57 3.34 12.76 -11.93
N ILE A 58 3.92 12.88 -10.76
CA ILE A 58 4.54 11.78 -10.03
C ILE A 58 3.62 11.51 -8.84
N LYS A 59 2.98 10.34 -8.81
CA LYS A 59 2.02 9.98 -7.77
C LYS A 59 2.04 8.49 -7.47
N MET A 60 1.52 8.12 -6.31
CA MET A 60 1.37 6.72 -5.94
C MET A 60 0.52 5.97 -6.96
N PRO A 61 0.96 4.77 -7.39
CA PRO A 61 0.12 3.84 -8.12
C PRO A 61 -1.05 3.39 -7.24
N GLY A 62 -2.11 2.87 -7.89
CA GLY A 62 -3.16 2.17 -7.17
C GLY A 62 -2.61 0.95 -6.44
N GLU A 63 -3.16 0.65 -5.27
CA GLU A 63 -2.78 -0.50 -4.44
C GLU A 63 -1.26 -0.58 -4.12
N THR A 64 -0.61 0.58 -4.03
CA THR A 64 0.78 0.70 -3.57
C THR A 64 0.80 1.63 -2.37
N GLN A 65 1.20 1.12 -1.20
CA GLN A 65 1.19 1.91 0.03
C GLN A 65 2.37 2.87 0.10
N THR A 66 3.57 2.39 -0.17
CA THR A 66 4.82 3.16 -0.01
C THR A 66 5.77 2.90 -1.17
N LEU A 67 6.61 3.90 -1.45
CA LEU A 67 7.71 3.83 -2.40
C LEU A 67 8.98 4.35 -1.75
N GLY A 68 9.82 3.39 -1.32
CA GLY A 68 11.06 3.70 -0.63
C GLY A 68 12.18 4.17 -1.53
N ILE A 69 13.09 4.95 -0.97
CA ILE A 69 14.42 5.15 -1.54
C ILE A 69 15.32 4.08 -0.95
N TRP A 70 15.92 3.29 -1.81
CA TRP A 70 16.97 2.40 -1.41
C TRP A 70 18.31 3.15 -1.33
N PHE A 71 19.07 2.86 -0.30
CA PHE A 71 20.44 3.32 -0.11
C PHE A 71 21.37 2.13 0.06
N ALA A 72 22.58 2.24 -0.47
CA ALA A 72 23.61 1.23 -0.24
C ALA A 72 23.82 1.02 1.29
N PRO A 73 24.10 -0.22 1.74
CA PRO A 73 24.29 -0.52 3.16
C PRO A 73 25.27 0.43 3.83
N ASN A 74 25.00 0.80 5.09
CA ASN A 74 25.82 1.70 5.91
C ASN A 74 25.97 3.13 5.35
N THR A 75 25.07 3.58 4.47
CA THR A 75 25.06 4.97 3.98
C THR A 75 24.77 5.93 5.12
N LYS A 76 25.72 6.82 5.43
CA LYS A 76 25.58 7.85 6.49
C LYS A 76 24.49 8.86 6.15
N LEU A 77 23.80 9.43 7.15
CA LEU A 77 22.74 10.43 6.96
C LEU A 77 23.16 11.61 6.08
N SER A 78 24.40 12.11 6.24
CA SER A 78 24.94 13.19 5.38
C SER A 78 25.00 12.79 3.90
N LYS A 79 25.26 11.51 3.60
CA LYS A 79 25.24 10.98 2.25
C LYS A 79 23.80 10.78 1.76
N GLN A 80 22.92 10.25 2.62
CA GLN A 80 21.48 10.13 2.29
C GLN A 80 20.89 11.50 1.93
N GLN A 81 21.20 12.56 2.68
CA GLN A 81 20.79 13.91 2.34
C GLN A 81 21.22 14.29 0.91
N LYS A 82 22.52 14.13 0.60
CA LYS A 82 23.05 14.44 -0.74
C LYS A 82 22.33 13.65 -1.84
N TYR A 83 22.14 12.35 -1.63
CA TYR A 83 21.49 11.48 -2.61
C TYR A 83 20.02 11.82 -2.80
N ILE A 84 19.27 12.12 -1.73
CA ILE A 84 17.88 12.59 -1.84
C ILE A 84 17.83 13.89 -2.64
N GLU A 85 18.75 14.83 -2.39
CA GLU A 85 18.82 16.08 -3.15
C GLU A 85 19.09 15.84 -4.65
N GLU A 86 20.00 14.94 -4.98
CA GLU A 86 20.30 14.55 -6.36
C GLU A 86 19.09 13.88 -7.03
N LEU A 87 18.50 12.88 -6.39
CA LEU A 87 17.31 12.18 -6.87
C LEU A 87 16.14 13.16 -7.13
N VAL A 88 15.88 14.09 -6.22
CA VAL A 88 14.81 15.08 -6.39
C VAL A 88 15.14 16.08 -7.52
N ARG A 89 16.42 16.44 -7.69
CA ARG A 89 16.83 17.36 -8.78
C ARG A 89 16.78 16.71 -10.15
N SER A 90 16.91 15.39 -10.27
CA SER A 90 16.78 14.65 -11.53
C SER A 90 15.32 14.62 -12.02
N LEU A 91 14.34 14.75 -11.12
CA LEU A 91 12.92 14.71 -11.47
C LEU A 91 12.51 15.91 -12.35
N PRO A 92 11.54 15.71 -13.27
CA PRO A 92 11.06 16.78 -14.13
C PRO A 92 10.49 17.96 -13.34
N LYS A 93 11.05 19.17 -13.53
CA LYS A 93 10.69 20.38 -12.77
C LYS A 93 9.24 20.81 -12.89
N LYS A 94 8.54 20.41 -13.96
CA LYS A 94 7.13 20.75 -14.21
C LYS A 94 6.15 19.80 -13.52
N SER A 95 6.62 18.65 -13.06
CA SER A 95 5.77 17.61 -12.46
C SER A 95 5.34 17.99 -11.05
N GLY A 96 4.07 17.72 -10.72
CA GLY A 96 3.65 17.62 -9.34
C GLY A 96 4.11 16.28 -8.77
N ILE A 97 4.46 16.25 -7.50
CA ILE A 97 4.94 15.06 -6.79
C ILE A 97 4.03 14.82 -5.60
N ASP A 98 3.52 13.60 -5.48
CA ASP A 98 2.73 13.13 -4.34
C ASP A 98 3.06 11.65 -4.11
N LEU A 99 3.99 11.40 -3.21
CA LEU A 99 4.50 10.06 -2.90
C LEU A 99 4.47 9.79 -1.40
N MET A 100 4.32 8.52 -1.06
CA MET A 100 4.43 8.00 0.29
C MET A 100 5.77 7.27 0.42
N LEU A 101 6.62 7.76 1.31
CA LEU A 101 7.91 7.13 1.60
C LEU A 101 7.70 5.85 2.40
N ASP A 102 8.55 4.86 2.18
CA ASP A 102 8.59 3.67 3.02
C ASP A 102 8.98 4.03 4.47
N PRO A 103 8.46 3.34 5.50
CA PRO A 103 8.83 3.58 6.88
C PRO A 103 10.33 3.57 7.18
N ILE A 104 11.12 2.83 6.40
CA ILE A 104 12.58 2.83 6.54
C ILE A 104 13.21 4.19 6.16
N ASN A 105 12.51 5.02 5.39
CA ASN A 105 12.94 6.34 4.97
C ASN A 105 12.43 7.42 5.94
N ASP A 106 12.76 7.30 7.20
CA ASP A 106 12.33 8.22 8.27
C ASP A 106 13.01 9.58 8.22
N TYR A 107 14.15 9.70 7.49
CA TYR A 107 14.87 10.93 7.30
C TYR A 107 14.23 11.84 6.23
N PHE A 108 13.08 12.42 6.56
CA PHE A 108 12.29 13.27 5.66
C PHE A 108 12.79 14.73 5.53
N LEU A 109 13.72 15.18 6.39
CA LEU A 109 14.17 16.58 6.44
C LEU A 109 14.69 17.12 5.09
N PRO A 110 15.46 16.38 4.28
CA PRO A 110 15.87 16.85 2.96
C PRO A 110 14.70 17.24 2.06
N PHE A 111 13.62 16.47 2.07
CA PHE A 111 12.41 16.82 1.32
C PHE A 111 11.79 18.14 1.80
N LYS A 112 11.73 18.35 3.13
CA LYS A 112 11.24 19.62 3.69
C LYS A 112 12.09 20.79 3.25
N TRP A 113 13.40 20.66 3.27
CA TRP A 113 14.32 21.72 2.82
C TRP A 113 14.23 21.99 1.31
N LEU A 114 13.87 20.99 0.54
CA LEU A 114 13.59 21.11 -0.90
C LEU A 114 12.16 21.65 -1.20
N GLY A 115 11.41 22.06 -0.18
CA GLY A 115 10.12 22.72 -0.32
C GLY A 115 8.94 21.77 -0.45
N PHE A 116 9.05 20.51 -0.05
CA PHE A 116 7.92 19.58 0.03
C PHE A 116 7.09 19.87 1.28
N LYS A 117 5.78 19.69 1.14
CA LYS A 117 4.87 19.51 2.26
C LYS A 117 5.03 18.07 2.76
N ILE A 118 5.20 17.92 4.06
CA ILE A 118 5.34 16.63 4.73
C ILE A 118 4.09 16.38 5.55
N SER A 119 3.46 15.23 5.35
CA SER A 119 2.30 14.79 6.11
C SER A 119 2.57 13.42 6.73
N PRO A 120 2.48 13.28 8.08
CA PRO A 120 2.67 11.98 8.72
C PRO A 120 1.49 11.06 8.38
N ARG A 121 1.81 9.79 8.23
CA ARG A 121 0.91 8.66 8.06
C ARG A 121 1.27 7.59 9.06
N ILE A 122 0.37 6.68 9.33
CA ILE A 122 0.62 5.53 10.19
C ILE A 122 0.22 4.23 9.51
N THR A 123 1.00 3.20 9.79
CA THR A 123 0.61 1.81 9.61
C THR A 123 0.76 1.06 10.93
N TYR A 124 0.24 -0.15 10.99
CA TYR A 124 0.48 -1.10 12.08
C TYR A 124 1.31 -2.26 11.52
N ARG A 125 2.35 -2.66 12.24
CA ARG A 125 3.28 -3.68 11.77
C ARG A 125 3.72 -4.60 12.89
N PHE A 126 3.67 -5.90 12.64
CA PHE A 126 4.47 -6.86 13.38
C PHE A 126 5.82 -6.99 12.71
N THR A 127 6.88 -6.62 13.39
CA THR A 127 8.25 -6.67 12.85
C THR A 127 8.82 -8.08 12.80
N ASP A 128 8.23 -9.00 13.56
CA ASP A 128 8.53 -10.42 13.56
C ASP A 128 7.25 -11.20 13.83
N VAL A 129 6.85 -12.06 12.89
CA VAL A 129 5.67 -12.94 12.98
C VAL A 129 6.01 -14.42 13.04
N THR A 130 7.29 -14.78 13.10
CA THR A 130 7.76 -16.18 13.08
C THR A 130 7.26 -16.99 14.25
N ASP A 131 7.00 -16.37 15.40
CA ASP A 131 6.28 -16.97 16.55
C ASP A 131 4.83 -16.48 16.57
N ILE A 132 3.95 -17.21 15.92
CA ILE A 132 2.53 -16.86 15.79
C ILE A 132 1.82 -16.80 17.15
N GLU A 133 2.21 -17.62 18.11
CA GLU A 133 1.58 -17.63 19.44
C GLU A 133 1.97 -16.37 20.23
N ALA A 134 3.21 -15.92 20.12
CA ALA A 134 3.63 -14.63 20.68
C ALA A 134 2.90 -13.46 20.03
N VAL A 135 2.62 -13.52 18.72
CA VAL A 135 1.80 -12.52 17.99
C VAL A 135 0.37 -12.53 18.52
N ARG A 136 -0.28 -13.70 18.58
CA ARG A 136 -1.67 -13.85 19.06
C ARG A 136 -1.83 -13.43 20.53
N ALA A 137 -0.80 -13.56 21.35
CA ALA A 137 -0.81 -13.09 22.72
C ALA A 137 -0.98 -11.57 22.85
N LYS A 138 -0.57 -10.79 21.82
CA LYS A 138 -0.75 -9.33 21.77
C LYS A 138 -2.17 -8.88 21.40
N TYR A 139 -3.01 -9.77 20.84
CA TYR A 139 -4.39 -9.43 20.44
C TYR A 139 -5.22 -9.00 21.63
N ASP A 140 -6.07 -7.98 21.44
CA ASP A 140 -7.02 -7.58 22.47
C ASP A 140 -8.13 -8.63 22.68
N LYS A 141 -8.89 -8.48 23.78
CA LYS A 141 -9.99 -9.40 24.12
C LYS A 141 -11.06 -9.46 23.00
N THR A 142 -11.27 -8.38 22.28
CA THR A 142 -12.28 -8.31 21.22
C THR A 142 -11.87 -9.13 20.01
N VAL A 143 -10.59 -9.01 19.57
CA VAL A 143 -10.04 -9.81 18.48
C VAL A 143 -10.13 -11.28 18.81
N ARG A 144 -9.63 -11.72 19.98
CA ARG A 144 -9.71 -13.12 20.43
C ARG A 144 -11.13 -13.66 20.47
N LYS A 145 -12.09 -12.85 20.99
CA LYS A 145 -13.52 -13.22 21.01
C LYS A 145 -14.08 -13.38 19.60
N ASN A 146 -13.76 -12.46 18.69
CA ASN A 146 -14.24 -12.50 17.31
C ASN A 146 -13.70 -13.70 16.55
N ILE A 147 -12.40 -14.02 16.69
CA ILE A 147 -11.79 -15.22 16.08
C ILE A 147 -12.52 -16.48 16.58
N LYS A 148 -12.67 -16.64 17.91
CA LYS A 148 -13.38 -17.79 18.50
C LYS A 148 -14.83 -17.89 18.04
N SER A 149 -15.53 -16.75 17.86
CA SER A 149 -16.91 -16.73 17.38
C SER A 149 -16.99 -17.06 15.90
N ALA A 150 -16.04 -16.57 15.09
CA ALA A 150 -16.03 -16.78 13.66
C ALA A 150 -15.70 -18.23 13.31
N SER A 151 -14.72 -18.86 13.95
CA SER A 151 -14.31 -20.25 13.71
C SER A 151 -15.42 -21.29 13.98
N ASN A 152 -16.50 -20.91 14.69
CA ASN A 152 -17.69 -21.75 14.84
C ASN A 152 -18.75 -21.51 13.75
N LYS A 153 -18.57 -20.55 12.85
CA LYS A 153 -19.57 -20.12 11.87
C LYS A 153 -19.09 -20.20 10.43
N VAL A 154 -17.80 -20.08 10.23
CA VAL A 154 -17.17 -20.07 8.92
C VAL A 154 -15.89 -20.88 8.94
N GLU A 155 -15.56 -21.42 7.77
CA GLU A 155 -14.29 -22.09 7.48
C GLU A 155 -13.40 -21.14 6.66
N ILE A 156 -12.09 -21.20 6.90
CA ILE A 156 -11.10 -20.51 6.10
C ILE A 156 -10.71 -21.40 4.94
N ILE A 157 -10.84 -20.86 3.73
CA ILE A 157 -10.33 -21.48 2.52
C ILE A 157 -9.26 -20.60 1.90
N GLU A 158 -8.22 -21.24 1.40
CA GLU A 158 -7.19 -20.62 0.59
C GLU A 158 -7.55 -20.85 -0.86
N ASP A 159 -8.18 -19.87 -1.49
CA ASP A 159 -8.60 -19.94 -2.87
C ASP A 159 -7.88 -18.90 -3.74
N SER A 160 -8.07 -18.99 -5.05
CA SER A 160 -7.60 -18.00 -6.01
C SER A 160 -8.78 -17.26 -6.64
N SER A 161 -9.93 -17.21 -5.94
CA SER A 161 -11.15 -16.64 -6.47
C SER A 161 -11.13 -15.11 -6.42
N ILE A 162 -10.74 -14.51 -7.53
CA ILE A 162 -10.89 -13.06 -7.74
C ILE A 162 -12.35 -12.63 -7.69
N ASP A 163 -13.29 -13.51 -8.09
CA ASP A 163 -14.72 -13.23 -8.01
C ASP A 163 -15.18 -13.03 -6.58
N ASN A 164 -14.82 -13.93 -5.67
CA ASN A 164 -15.14 -13.83 -4.26
C ASN A 164 -14.53 -12.56 -3.64
N LEU A 165 -13.24 -12.33 -3.89
CA LEU A 165 -12.55 -11.14 -3.38
C LEU A 165 -13.20 -9.84 -3.86
N TYR A 166 -13.45 -9.73 -5.18
CA TYR A 166 -14.01 -8.52 -5.78
C TYR A 166 -15.44 -8.26 -5.32
N ASP A 167 -16.27 -9.31 -5.20
CA ASP A 167 -17.64 -9.18 -4.70
C ASP A 167 -17.66 -8.67 -3.25
N MET A 168 -16.81 -9.19 -2.37
CA MET A 168 -16.67 -8.72 -1.00
C MET A 168 -16.17 -7.28 -0.92
N LEU A 169 -15.21 -6.92 -1.77
CA LEU A 169 -14.71 -5.54 -1.86
C LEU A 169 -15.82 -4.59 -2.30
N LYS A 170 -16.54 -4.93 -3.35
CA LYS A 170 -17.66 -4.15 -3.89
C LYS A 170 -18.74 -3.91 -2.81
N LYS A 171 -19.17 -4.97 -2.13
CA LYS A 171 -20.15 -4.89 -1.02
C LYS A 171 -19.67 -3.98 0.12
N THR A 172 -18.36 -4.01 0.41
CA THR A 172 -17.76 -3.13 1.42
C THR A 172 -17.90 -1.65 1.05
N PHE A 173 -17.63 -1.28 -0.20
CA PHE A 173 -17.79 0.09 -0.69
C PHE A 173 -19.25 0.51 -0.77
N GLU A 174 -20.13 -0.34 -1.28
CA GLU A 174 -21.58 -0.10 -1.35
C GLU A 174 -22.17 0.16 0.04
N ASN A 175 -21.76 -0.59 1.07
CA ASN A 175 -22.19 -0.35 2.45
C ASN A 175 -21.73 1.01 3.00
N GLN A 176 -20.68 1.60 2.42
CA GLN A 176 -20.20 2.95 2.74
C GLN A 176 -20.88 4.04 1.89
N GLY A 177 -21.87 3.68 1.06
CA GLY A 177 -22.52 4.60 0.11
C GLY A 177 -21.60 5.04 -1.04
N ARG A 178 -20.59 4.26 -1.39
CA ARG A 178 -19.58 4.56 -2.41
C ARG A 178 -19.53 3.44 -3.46
N SER A 179 -19.17 3.79 -4.69
CA SER A 179 -18.79 2.80 -5.69
C SER A 179 -17.37 2.29 -5.42
N CYS A 180 -17.11 1.02 -5.73
CA CYS A 180 -15.76 0.49 -5.70
C CYS A 180 -14.89 1.24 -6.71
N PRO A 181 -13.77 1.84 -6.29
CA PRO A 181 -12.90 2.61 -7.19
C PRO A 181 -12.06 1.73 -8.11
N HIS A 182 -11.95 0.44 -7.80
CA HIS A 182 -11.11 -0.52 -8.52
C HIS A 182 -11.95 -1.36 -9.48
N LYS A 183 -11.41 -1.62 -10.66
CA LYS A 183 -11.97 -2.58 -11.59
C LYS A 183 -11.49 -3.98 -11.21
N LYS A 184 -12.34 -4.98 -11.45
CA LYS A 184 -12.02 -6.38 -11.18
C LYS A 184 -10.78 -6.83 -11.96
N GLU A 185 -10.66 -6.43 -13.22
CA GLU A 185 -9.55 -6.73 -14.09
C GLU A 185 -8.23 -6.21 -13.56
N PHE A 186 -8.23 -5.03 -12.92
CA PHE A 186 -7.05 -4.46 -12.29
C PHE A 186 -6.58 -5.30 -11.09
N ILE A 187 -7.52 -5.68 -10.20
CA ILE A 187 -7.21 -6.54 -9.04
C ILE A 187 -6.74 -7.92 -9.51
N LYS A 188 -7.40 -8.47 -10.54
CA LYS A 188 -6.99 -9.74 -11.14
C LYS A 188 -5.55 -9.69 -11.65
N LYS A 189 -5.17 -8.62 -12.34
CA LYS A 189 -3.79 -8.45 -12.83
C LYS A 189 -2.77 -8.39 -11.71
N ILE A 190 -3.06 -7.64 -10.63
CA ILE A 190 -2.19 -7.63 -9.45
C ILE A 190 -2.01 -9.05 -8.92
N PHE A 191 -3.11 -9.75 -8.71
CA PHE A 191 -3.06 -11.12 -8.20
C PHE A 191 -2.29 -12.05 -9.13
N ASP A 192 -2.64 -12.10 -10.42
CA ASP A 192 -2.02 -13.01 -11.39
C ASP A 192 -0.51 -12.78 -11.46
N THR A 193 -0.09 -11.51 -11.61
CA THR A 193 1.34 -11.17 -11.71
C THR A 193 2.11 -11.52 -10.44
N CYS A 194 1.55 -11.26 -9.26
CA CYS A 194 2.19 -11.62 -8.00
C CYS A 194 2.19 -13.14 -7.78
N ASN A 195 1.12 -13.81 -8.17
CA ASN A 195 0.98 -15.27 -8.04
C ASN A 195 1.96 -16.03 -8.95
N GLU A 196 2.28 -15.51 -10.14
CA GLU A 196 3.34 -16.04 -11.01
C GLU A 196 4.72 -16.07 -10.34
N HIS A 197 4.92 -15.21 -9.34
CA HIS A 197 6.14 -15.11 -8.55
C HIS A 197 6.03 -15.71 -7.14
N ASP A 198 4.96 -16.48 -6.87
CA ASP A 198 4.67 -17.00 -5.53
C ASP A 198 4.69 -15.90 -4.45
N ALA A 199 4.04 -14.76 -4.76
CA ALA A 199 4.04 -13.56 -3.95
C ALA A 199 2.63 -13.02 -3.65
N ALA A 200 1.57 -13.82 -3.89
CA ALA A 200 0.19 -13.46 -3.62
C ALA A 200 -0.60 -14.61 -3.00
N LYS A 201 -1.53 -14.27 -2.09
CA LYS A 201 -2.44 -15.24 -1.46
C LYS A 201 -3.80 -14.60 -1.26
N ILE A 202 -4.87 -15.29 -1.69
CA ILE A 202 -6.23 -14.95 -1.31
C ILE A 202 -6.67 -15.90 -0.20
N ILE A 203 -7.26 -15.35 0.85
CA ILE A 203 -7.84 -16.07 1.97
C ILE A 203 -9.29 -15.64 2.12
N THR A 204 -10.19 -16.62 2.13
CA THR A 204 -11.65 -16.40 2.11
C THR A 204 -12.31 -17.16 3.26
N ALA A 205 -13.31 -16.56 3.90
CA ALA A 205 -14.14 -17.19 4.92
C ALA A 205 -15.52 -17.49 4.37
N VAL A 206 -15.91 -18.78 4.40
CA VAL A 206 -17.18 -19.29 3.91
C VAL A 206 -17.98 -20.01 5.00
N ASP A 207 -19.31 -19.96 4.97
CA ASP A 207 -20.16 -20.74 5.84
C ASP A 207 -20.54 -22.10 5.23
N ASN A 208 -21.22 -22.93 6.00
CA ASN A 208 -21.68 -24.28 5.56
C ASN A 208 -22.67 -24.24 4.38
N ASN A 209 -23.19 -23.07 4.03
CA ASN A 209 -24.06 -22.86 2.86
C ASN A 209 -23.29 -22.27 1.67
N ASN A 210 -21.96 -22.26 1.72
CA ASN A 210 -21.06 -21.63 0.75
C ASN A 210 -21.25 -20.11 0.59
N ASN A 211 -21.84 -19.43 1.57
CA ASN A 211 -21.85 -17.98 1.54
C ASN A 211 -20.48 -17.44 1.91
N VAL A 212 -19.94 -16.55 1.08
CA VAL A 212 -18.69 -15.83 1.39
C VAL A 212 -19.00 -14.69 2.36
N HIS A 213 -18.34 -14.69 3.51
CA HIS A 213 -18.49 -13.66 4.54
C HIS A 213 -17.44 -12.57 4.43
N ALA A 214 -16.20 -12.95 4.11
CA ALA A 214 -15.05 -12.06 3.95
C ALA A 214 -14.01 -12.69 3.03
N SER A 215 -13.26 -11.87 2.32
CA SER A 215 -12.11 -12.30 1.51
C SER A 215 -11.05 -11.21 1.51
N SER A 216 -9.78 -11.61 1.48
CA SER A 216 -8.65 -10.67 1.47
C SER A 216 -7.51 -11.17 0.61
N LEU A 217 -6.84 -10.23 -0.05
CA LEU A 217 -5.61 -10.46 -0.81
C LEU A 217 -4.41 -10.00 0.02
N PHE A 218 -3.46 -10.90 0.16
CA PHE A 218 -2.16 -10.67 0.77
C PHE A 218 -1.08 -10.74 -0.32
N ILE A 219 -0.18 -9.78 -0.30
CA ILE A 219 1.02 -9.78 -1.14
C ILE A 219 2.22 -9.91 -0.23
N TYR A 220 3.18 -10.75 -0.60
CA TYR A 220 4.27 -11.08 0.32
C TYR A 220 5.60 -11.36 -0.35
N ASP A 221 6.63 -11.23 0.44
CA ASP A 221 7.99 -11.72 0.18
C ASP A 221 8.58 -12.29 1.49
N GLU A 222 9.83 -12.69 1.47
CA GLU A 222 10.52 -13.20 2.66
C GLU A 222 10.65 -12.18 3.80
N ASN A 223 10.54 -10.89 3.51
CA ASN A 223 10.68 -9.83 4.50
C ASN A 223 9.33 -9.40 5.10
N THR A 224 8.30 -9.22 4.26
CA THR A 224 7.03 -8.65 4.72
C THR A 224 5.85 -9.21 3.93
N CYS A 225 4.79 -9.56 4.65
CA CYS A 225 3.46 -9.82 4.10
C CYS A 225 2.58 -8.59 4.33
N TYR A 226 1.89 -8.15 3.27
CA TYR A 226 1.03 -6.97 3.28
C TYR A 226 -0.44 -7.37 3.14
N TYR A 227 -1.30 -6.79 3.98
CA TYR A 227 -2.75 -6.91 3.91
C TYR A 227 -3.30 -5.90 2.88
N LEU A 228 -3.20 -6.25 1.59
CA LEU A 228 -3.36 -5.30 0.49
C LEU A 228 -4.81 -4.91 0.22
N ILE A 229 -5.69 -5.88 0.00
CA ILE A 229 -7.10 -5.67 -0.35
C ILE A 229 -7.97 -6.54 0.54
N ALA A 230 -9.05 -5.98 1.05
CA ALA A 230 -9.97 -6.69 1.90
C ALA A 230 -11.43 -6.26 1.67
N GLY A 231 -12.31 -7.22 1.72
CA GLY A 231 -13.75 -7.00 1.66
C GLY A 231 -14.54 -7.99 2.51
N ALA A 232 -15.72 -7.55 2.95
CA ALA A 232 -16.65 -8.37 3.70
C ALA A 232 -18.09 -8.03 3.33
N ASP A 233 -18.98 -9.02 3.40
CA ASP A 233 -20.40 -8.82 3.22
C ASP A 233 -21.02 -8.23 4.50
N PRO A 234 -21.60 -7.02 4.46
CA PRO A 234 -22.23 -6.38 5.61
C PRO A 234 -23.33 -7.24 6.26
N LYS A 235 -23.99 -8.08 5.46
CA LYS A 235 -25.03 -9.01 5.93
C LYS A 235 -24.49 -9.97 6.99
N PHE A 236 -23.23 -10.36 6.88
CA PHE A 236 -22.57 -11.29 7.78
C PHE A 236 -21.62 -10.62 8.78
N ARG A 237 -21.72 -9.31 8.97
CA ARG A 237 -20.81 -8.54 9.86
C ARG A 237 -20.68 -9.14 11.27
N SER A 238 -21.77 -9.69 11.81
CA SER A 238 -21.79 -10.29 13.15
C SER A 238 -21.07 -11.64 13.23
N SER A 239 -20.62 -12.22 12.12
CA SER A 239 -19.87 -13.48 12.14
C SER A 239 -18.46 -13.30 12.71
N GLY A 240 -17.83 -12.12 12.51
CA GLY A 240 -16.42 -11.89 12.86
C GLY A 240 -15.45 -12.40 11.79
N ALA A 241 -15.95 -12.82 10.63
CA ALA A 241 -15.16 -13.46 9.57
C ALA A 241 -13.96 -12.63 9.12
N GLN A 242 -14.09 -11.29 8.99
CA GLN A 242 -12.96 -10.43 8.61
C GLN A 242 -11.80 -10.51 9.61
N THR A 243 -12.11 -10.63 10.91
CA THR A 243 -11.08 -10.80 11.94
C THR A 243 -10.38 -12.17 11.80
N LEU A 244 -11.12 -13.22 11.48
CA LEU A 244 -10.58 -14.56 11.28
C LEU A 244 -9.72 -14.64 10.00
N VAL A 245 -10.18 -14.04 8.89
CA VAL A 245 -9.39 -13.93 7.64
C VAL A 245 -8.06 -13.21 7.89
N LEU A 246 -8.07 -12.14 8.66
CA LEU A 246 -6.86 -11.40 8.98
C LEU A 246 -5.91 -12.20 9.89
N ASP A 247 -6.43 -12.92 10.88
CA ASP A 247 -5.63 -13.84 11.71
C ASP A 247 -5.00 -14.97 10.87
N ALA A 248 -5.78 -15.56 9.95
CA ALA A 248 -5.27 -16.56 9.01
C ALA A 248 -4.18 -15.99 8.09
N GLY A 249 -4.32 -14.74 7.63
CA GLY A 249 -3.29 -14.04 6.86
C GLY A 249 -2.01 -13.79 7.67
N ILE A 250 -2.11 -13.48 8.95
CA ILE A 250 -0.95 -13.32 9.85
C ILE A 250 -0.28 -14.69 10.09
N GLU A 251 -1.08 -15.75 10.27
CA GLU A 251 -0.55 -17.11 10.37
C GLU A 251 0.13 -17.58 9.08
N PHE A 252 -0.45 -17.25 7.90
CA PHE A 252 0.19 -17.47 6.62
C PHE A 252 1.54 -16.72 6.56
N ALA A 253 1.56 -15.45 6.95
CA ALA A 253 2.76 -14.63 6.97
C ALA A 253 3.86 -15.23 7.86
N SER A 254 3.52 -15.86 9.00
CA SER A 254 4.51 -16.47 9.91
C SER A 254 5.31 -17.61 9.27
N LYS A 255 4.81 -18.17 8.17
CA LYS A 255 5.43 -19.28 7.43
C LYS A 255 6.19 -18.81 6.18
N HIS A 256 5.93 -17.59 5.69
CA HIS A 256 6.43 -17.12 4.39
C HIS A 256 7.19 -15.78 4.46
N SER A 257 7.00 -15.02 5.54
CA SER A 257 7.59 -13.70 5.73
C SER A 257 8.06 -13.51 7.15
N ARG A 258 8.98 -12.57 7.35
CA ARG A 258 9.43 -12.19 8.70
C ARG A 258 8.46 -11.23 9.38
N ALA A 259 7.90 -10.26 8.64
CA ALA A 259 7.04 -9.21 9.17
C ALA A 259 5.65 -9.25 8.54
N PHE A 260 4.68 -8.60 9.20
CA PHE A 260 3.34 -8.39 8.66
C PHE A 260 2.97 -6.92 8.76
N ASP A 261 2.49 -6.32 7.67
CA ASP A 261 2.04 -4.94 7.60
C ASP A 261 0.54 -4.88 7.27
N PHE A 262 -0.22 -4.18 8.09
CA PHE A 262 -1.67 -3.98 7.91
C PHE A 262 -1.98 -2.97 6.81
N GLU A 263 -0.97 -2.38 6.19
CA GLU A 263 -1.07 -1.27 5.23
C GLU A 263 -1.74 0.00 5.79
N GLY A 264 -1.98 0.04 7.07
CA GLY A 264 -2.42 1.18 7.82
C GLY A 264 -3.73 1.82 7.35
N SER A 265 -4.18 2.79 8.08
CA SER A 265 -5.28 3.65 7.64
C SER A 265 -5.33 4.94 8.44
N MET A 266 -5.62 6.04 7.74
CA MET A 266 -5.96 7.32 8.37
C MET A 266 -7.48 7.42 8.65
N ILE A 267 -8.26 6.37 8.38
CA ILE A 267 -9.69 6.28 8.64
C ILE A 267 -9.90 5.69 10.03
N GLU A 268 -10.52 6.43 10.92
CA GLU A 268 -10.69 6.08 12.34
C GLU A 268 -11.22 4.66 12.57
N GLY A 269 -12.26 4.25 11.82
CA GLY A 269 -12.87 2.92 11.98
C GLY A 269 -11.93 1.77 11.60
N ILE A 270 -11.09 1.97 10.56
CA ILE A 270 -10.11 0.98 10.10
C ILE A 270 -8.92 0.95 11.05
N GLU A 271 -8.41 2.11 11.46
CA GLU A 271 -7.35 2.23 12.46
C GLU A 271 -7.74 1.54 13.77
N ASN A 272 -8.96 1.78 14.26
CA ASN A 272 -9.52 1.13 15.45
C ASN A 272 -9.59 -0.40 15.33
N PHE A 273 -9.78 -0.94 14.13
CA PHE A 273 -9.76 -2.37 13.87
C PHE A 273 -8.33 -2.91 13.94
N PHE A 274 -7.38 -2.29 13.25
CA PHE A 274 -5.99 -2.77 13.18
C PHE A 274 -5.27 -2.71 14.52
N ARG A 275 -5.36 -1.61 15.26
CA ARG A 275 -4.65 -1.47 16.55
C ARG A 275 -5.03 -2.53 17.59
N ARG A 276 -6.21 -3.16 17.45
CA ARG A 276 -6.68 -4.20 18.37
C ARG A 276 -5.91 -5.51 18.24
N PHE A 277 -5.20 -5.70 17.14
CA PHE A 277 -4.29 -6.84 16.97
C PHE A 277 -2.99 -6.68 17.76
N GLY A 278 -2.71 -5.48 18.30
CA GLY A 278 -1.55 -5.25 19.16
C GLY A 278 -0.22 -5.15 18.43
N ALA A 279 -0.27 -4.87 17.12
CA ALA A 279 0.91 -4.56 16.32
C ALA A 279 1.47 -3.18 16.67
N ASP A 280 2.76 -2.96 16.40
CA ASP A 280 3.42 -1.69 16.63
C ASP A 280 2.95 -0.63 15.63
N ARG A 281 2.69 0.57 16.13
CA ARG A 281 2.37 1.72 15.29
C ARG A 281 3.63 2.28 14.66
N VAL A 282 3.69 2.25 13.33
CA VAL A 282 4.83 2.71 12.54
C VAL A 282 4.48 3.98 11.78
N LEU A 283 5.31 5.00 11.89
CA LEU A 283 5.18 6.25 11.15
C LEU A 283 5.85 6.14 9.78
N TYR A 284 5.21 6.73 8.77
CA TYR A 284 5.81 7.00 7.48
C TYR A 284 5.34 8.36 6.96
N TYR A 285 5.88 8.85 5.87
CA TYR A 285 5.65 10.22 5.45
C TYR A 285 5.16 10.31 4.01
N GLN A 286 4.10 11.07 3.81
CA GLN A 286 3.71 11.55 2.49
C GLN A 286 4.50 12.82 2.20
N VAL A 287 5.16 12.85 1.04
CA VAL A 287 5.90 14.00 0.53
C VAL A 287 5.18 14.55 -0.71
N GLU A 288 4.73 15.81 -0.61
CA GLU A 288 3.93 16.46 -1.65
C GLU A 288 4.61 17.75 -2.10
N LYS A 289 4.75 17.92 -3.43
CA LYS A 289 5.21 19.17 -4.02
C LYS A 289 4.36 19.49 -5.25
N LYS A 290 3.83 20.71 -5.32
CA LYS A 290 3.07 21.14 -6.48
C LYS A 290 4.03 21.40 -7.64
N GLY A 291 3.64 20.97 -8.85
CA GLY A 291 4.35 21.39 -10.07
C GLY A 291 4.09 22.87 -10.37
N LEU A 292 4.89 23.45 -11.26
CA LEU A 292 4.80 24.87 -11.62
C LEU A 292 3.37 25.35 -11.97
N ILE A 293 2.62 24.54 -12.70
CA ILE A 293 1.22 24.83 -13.05
C ILE A 293 0.35 24.83 -11.78
N GLY A 294 0.54 23.88 -10.88
CA GLY A 294 -0.18 23.78 -9.61
C GLY A 294 0.14 24.96 -8.67
N GLU A 295 1.37 25.42 -8.64
CA GLU A 295 1.78 26.62 -7.92
C GLU A 295 1.11 27.89 -8.49
N MET A 296 1.18 28.10 -9.79
CA MET A 296 0.48 29.21 -10.47
C MET A 296 -1.03 29.20 -10.18
N MET A 297 -1.68 28.04 -10.29
CA MET A 297 -3.10 27.90 -9.99
C MET A 297 -3.41 28.16 -8.50
N SER A 298 -2.53 27.81 -7.60
CA SER A 298 -2.73 28.08 -6.16
C SER A 298 -2.66 29.57 -5.81
N ILE A 299 -1.89 30.35 -6.57
CA ILE A 299 -1.79 31.80 -6.43
C ILE A 299 -2.98 32.51 -7.09
N LEU A 300 -3.45 31.99 -8.22
CA LEU A 300 -4.55 32.61 -9.00
C LEU A 300 -5.94 32.31 -8.41
N LYS A 301 -6.19 31.08 -7.91
CA LYS A 301 -7.49 30.70 -7.35
C LYS A 301 -8.03 31.65 -6.27
N PRO A 302 -7.25 32.08 -5.25
CA PRO A 302 -7.75 33.04 -4.26
C PRO A 302 -8.07 34.41 -4.87
N ARG A 303 -7.28 34.86 -5.86
CA ARG A 303 -7.51 36.14 -6.55
C ARG A 303 -8.75 36.11 -7.39
N ILE A 304 -8.99 35.02 -8.15
CA ILE A 304 -10.21 34.82 -8.94
C ILE A 304 -11.43 34.74 -8.02
N LYS A 305 -11.34 33.99 -6.90
CA LYS A 305 -12.45 33.88 -5.93
C LYS A 305 -12.77 35.22 -5.24
N LYS A 306 -11.77 36.07 -5.05
CA LYS A 306 -11.95 37.44 -4.52
C LYS A 306 -12.63 38.33 -5.55
N LEU A 307 -12.23 38.27 -6.83
CA LEU A 307 -12.84 39.03 -7.92
C LEU A 307 -14.31 38.63 -8.16
N LEU A 308 -14.64 37.34 -8.06
CA LEU A 308 -16.03 36.87 -8.20
C LEU A 308 -16.92 37.23 -7.01
N ARG A 309 -16.35 37.43 -5.81
CA ARG A 309 -17.10 37.91 -4.64
C ARG A 309 -17.41 39.43 -4.67
N TYR A 310 -16.69 40.21 -5.48
CA TYR A 310 -16.98 41.65 -5.65
C TYR A 310 -17.95 41.91 -6.80
N LYS A 311 -18.41 40.88 -7.54
CA LYS A 311 -19.38 41.01 -8.63
C LYS A 311 -20.80 40.56 -8.26
N ASN A 312 -20.98 40.06 -7.06
CA ASN A 312 -22.29 39.80 -6.42
C ASN A 312 -22.42 40.71 -5.16
#